data_4f3e16525b3373735dafc92ad898f26e
#
_entry.id   4f3e16525b3373735dafc92ad898f26e
#
_cell.length_a   1.000
_cell.length_b   1.000
_cell.length_c   1.000
_cell.angle_alpha   90.00
_cell.angle_beta   90.00
_cell.angle_gamma   90.00
#
_symmetry.space_group_name_H-M   'P 1'
#
loop_
_entity.id
_entity.type
_entity.pdbx_description
1 polymer ?
#
loop_
_entity_poly.entity_id
_entity_poly.type
_entity_poly.pdbx_seq_one_letter_code
_entity_poly.pdbx_strand_id
1 'polypeptide(L)'
;MTLLTMTIDHMLVLAATNRRRLAFVVNQLSGALRRGRPWSRPLRERVLIACTALRTNLTVRELAAIFQISKSTAHRIVATLTPRLAALARTAARPDRRWSWIVDGTLIPTRDHVHAAKSKNYRYSCNAQVLVRRRDLHVIAISAGGPGNRNDPVHYRGSQIQVLCKHHGRVLADGGYRGISELVTPVFRGCRIVRDAVWRRHRRRRARVEHAIGRLKNWRVLRDHRRRGHNLADTLGAVALLHNLSVTLRDNP
;
A
#
# COMPACT_ATOMS: atom_id res chain seq x y z
N MET A 1 -24.08 -32.28 -8.24
CA MET A 1 -23.34 -31.07 -8.57
C MET A 1 -22.16 -30.96 -7.61
N THR A 2 -20.99 -31.42 -8.01
CA THR A 2 -19.78 -31.46 -7.16
C THR A 2 -19.29 -30.03 -6.99
N LEU A 3 -19.43 -29.47 -5.79
CA LEU A 3 -18.82 -28.20 -5.42
C LEU A 3 -17.30 -28.33 -5.60
N LEU A 4 -16.73 -27.63 -6.58
CA LEU A 4 -15.28 -27.54 -6.76
C LEU A 4 -14.67 -26.98 -5.46
N THR A 5 -14.04 -27.85 -4.69
CA THR A 5 -13.31 -27.45 -3.49
C THR A 5 -12.09 -26.65 -3.93
N MET A 6 -12.02 -25.36 -3.59
CA MET A 6 -10.86 -24.53 -3.90
C MET A 6 -9.59 -25.11 -3.27
N THR A 7 -8.60 -25.44 -4.11
CA THR A 7 -7.29 -25.89 -3.64
C THR A 7 -6.50 -24.71 -3.01
N ILE A 8 -5.46 -25.06 -2.24
CA ILE A 8 -4.56 -24.05 -1.65
C ILE A 8 -3.92 -23.18 -2.75
N ASP A 9 -3.64 -23.73 -3.92
CA ASP A 9 -3.01 -23.01 -5.03
C ASP A 9 -3.97 -21.99 -5.65
N HIS A 10 -5.26 -22.31 -5.79
CA HIS A 10 -6.28 -21.32 -6.16
C HIS A 10 -6.35 -20.16 -5.15
N MET A 11 -6.26 -20.46 -3.85
CA MET A 11 -6.26 -19.44 -2.81
C MET A 11 -5.00 -18.56 -2.88
N LEU A 12 -3.83 -19.11 -3.17
CA LEU A 12 -2.58 -18.36 -3.35
C LEU A 12 -2.68 -17.37 -4.52
N VAL A 13 -3.24 -17.80 -5.65
CA VAL A 13 -3.48 -16.93 -6.81
C VAL A 13 -4.44 -15.80 -6.46
N LEU A 14 -5.57 -16.08 -5.82
CA LEU A 14 -6.53 -15.06 -5.38
C LEU A 14 -5.92 -14.07 -4.40
N ALA A 15 -5.06 -14.52 -3.50
CA ALA A 15 -4.35 -13.71 -2.54
C ALA A 15 -3.15 -12.95 -3.15
N ALA A 16 -2.84 -13.14 -4.42
CA ALA A 16 -1.65 -12.62 -5.11
C ALA A 16 -0.34 -12.90 -4.34
N THR A 17 -0.21 -14.11 -3.80
CA THR A 17 0.93 -14.56 -3.01
C THR A 17 1.40 -15.94 -3.46
N ASN A 18 2.52 -16.41 -2.93
CA ASN A 18 3.03 -17.76 -3.12
C ASN A 18 3.33 -18.42 -1.77
N ARG A 19 3.71 -19.69 -1.79
CA ARG A 19 4.00 -20.48 -0.57
C ARG A 19 5.11 -19.85 0.28
N ARG A 20 6.16 -19.30 -0.35
CA ARG A 20 7.32 -18.68 0.31
C ARG A 20 6.93 -17.37 1.02
N ARG A 21 6.18 -16.48 0.33
CA ARG A 21 5.69 -15.21 0.91
C ARG A 21 4.71 -15.47 2.04
N LEU A 22 3.80 -16.43 1.84
CA LEU A 22 2.85 -16.83 2.88
C LEU A 22 3.57 -17.35 4.13
N ALA A 23 4.54 -18.26 3.96
CA ALA A 23 5.35 -18.79 5.08
C ALA A 23 6.07 -17.67 5.83
N PHE A 24 6.69 -16.72 5.10
CA PHE A 24 7.33 -15.56 5.72
C PHE A 24 6.35 -14.78 6.60
N VAL A 25 5.18 -14.42 6.08
CA VAL A 25 4.16 -13.65 6.84
C VAL A 25 3.68 -14.45 8.05
N VAL A 26 3.42 -15.74 7.89
CA VAL A 26 2.96 -16.61 9.00
C VAL A 26 4.02 -16.65 10.10
N ASN A 27 5.28 -16.86 9.76
CA ASN A 27 6.37 -16.91 10.74
C ASN A 27 6.50 -15.59 11.53
N GLN A 28 6.40 -14.44 10.83
CA GLN A 28 6.45 -13.12 11.48
C GLN A 28 5.26 -12.87 12.42
N LEU A 29 4.11 -13.48 12.15
CA LEU A 29 2.89 -13.30 12.96
C LEU A 29 2.72 -14.35 14.06
N SER A 30 3.50 -15.42 14.07
CA SER A 30 3.35 -16.57 15.00
C SER A 30 3.75 -16.25 16.44
N GLY A 31 4.62 -15.28 16.68
CA GLY A 31 5.18 -14.98 18.01
C GLY A 31 4.26 -14.26 18.99
N ALA A 32 3.06 -13.86 18.58
CA ALA A 32 2.15 -13.12 19.47
C ALA A 32 1.18 -14.08 20.18
N LEU A 33 1.53 -14.48 21.40
CA LEU A 33 0.62 -15.20 22.30
C LEU A 33 -0.69 -14.44 22.47
N ARG A 34 -1.83 -15.09 22.18
CA ARG A 34 -3.17 -14.54 22.36
C ARG A 34 -3.85 -15.14 23.56
N ARG A 35 -4.36 -14.25 24.43
CA ARG A 35 -5.37 -14.64 25.43
C ARG A 35 -6.72 -14.80 24.74
N GLY A 36 -7.54 -15.74 25.21
CA GLY A 36 -8.91 -15.98 24.76
C GLY A 36 -9.08 -17.25 23.93
N ARG A 37 -10.31 -17.50 23.47
CA ARG A 37 -10.68 -18.72 22.74
C ARG A 37 -9.83 -18.87 21.46
N PRO A 38 -9.23 -20.05 21.21
CA PRO A 38 -8.49 -20.33 20.00
C PRO A 38 -9.31 -20.11 18.72
N TRP A 39 -8.62 -19.73 17.64
CA TRP A 39 -9.27 -19.63 16.35
C TRP A 39 -9.53 -21.02 15.77
N SER A 40 -10.72 -21.23 15.20
CA SER A 40 -11.06 -22.47 14.50
C SER A 40 -10.25 -22.70 13.21
N ARG A 41 -9.72 -21.62 12.62
CA ARG A 41 -8.87 -21.69 11.42
C ARG A 41 -7.41 -21.40 11.76
N PRO A 42 -6.45 -22.17 11.22
CA PRO A 42 -5.03 -21.97 11.44
C PRO A 42 -4.58 -20.61 10.91
N LEU A 43 -3.47 -20.09 11.45
CA LEU A 43 -2.96 -18.76 11.08
C LEU A 43 -2.70 -18.63 9.57
N ARG A 44 -2.20 -19.69 8.94
CA ARG A 44 -1.94 -19.73 7.49
C ARG A 44 -3.19 -19.42 6.67
N GLU A 45 -4.33 -20.06 6.97
CA GLU A 45 -5.61 -19.79 6.28
C GLU A 45 -6.11 -18.37 6.56
N ARG A 46 -5.99 -17.90 7.79
CA ARG A 46 -6.40 -16.55 8.16
C ARG A 46 -5.61 -15.48 7.41
N VAL A 47 -4.30 -15.68 7.22
CA VAL A 47 -3.47 -14.79 6.40
C VAL A 47 -3.91 -14.81 4.95
N LEU A 48 -4.21 -15.98 4.37
CA LEU A 48 -4.75 -16.08 3.01
C LEU A 48 -6.07 -15.33 2.86
N ILE A 49 -7.01 -15.49 3.80
CA ILE A 49 -8.29 -14.77 3.79
C ILE A 49 -8.06 -13.25 3.82
N ALA A 50 -7.17 -12.76 4.68
CA ALA A 50 -6.83 -11.34 4.76
C ALA A 50 -6.19 -10.82 3.47
N CYS A 51 -5.24 -11.57 2.88
CA CYS A 51 -4.61 -11.20 1.60
C CYS A 51 -5.63 -11.21 0.46
N THR A 52 -6.51 -12.21 0.39
CA THR A 52 -7.61 -12.27 -0.59
C THR A 52 -8.53 -11.05 -0.46
N ALA A 53 -8.93 -10.69 0.76
CA ALA A 53 -9.76 -9.51 1.01
C ALA A 53 -9.10 -8.22 0.48
N LEU A 54 -7.82 -8.02 0.77
CA LEU A 54 -7.06 -6.86 0.29
C LEU A 54 -6.88 -6.86 -1.23
N ARG A 55 -6.62 -8.02 -1.81
CA ARG A 55 -6.35 -8.17 -3.25
C ARG A 55 -7.60 -7.97 -4.10
N THR A 56 -8.70 -8.61 -3.73
CA THR A 56 -9.92 -8.69 -4.53
C THR A 56 -10.95 -7.64 -4.18
N ASN A 57 -10.88 -7.09 -2.96
CA ASN A 57 -11.89 -6.22 -2.36
C ASN A 57 -13.29 -6.88 -2.29
N LEU A 58 -13.34 -8.20 -2.14
CA LEU A 58 -14.57 -8.93 -1.92
C LEU A 58 -15.27 -8.47 -0.63
N THR A 59 -16.57 -8.54 -0.61
CA THR A 59 -17.36 -8.27 0.59
C THR A 59 -17.13 -9.37 1.64
N VAL A 60 -17.43 -9.06 2.88
CA VAL A 60 -17.36 -10.06 3.98
C VAL A 60 -18.26 -11.26 3.72
N ARG A 61 -19.40 -11.07 3.02
CA ARG A 61 -20.31 -12.15 2.65
C ARG A 61 -19.70 -13.09 1.61
N GLU A 62 -19.09 -12.54 0.57
CA GLU A 62 -18.40 -13.31 -0.46
C GLU A 62 -17.18 -14.06 0.10
N LEU A 63 -16.38 -13.42 0.95
CA LEU A 63 -15.28 -14.08 1.66
C LEU A 63 -15.79 -15.23 2.54
N ALA A 64 -16.88 -15.03 3.25
CA ALA A 64 -17.49 -16.05 4.10
C ALA A 64 -17.94 -17.28 3.28
N ALA A 65 -18.56 -17.05 2.11
CA ALA A 65 -18.96 -18.11 1.21
C ALA A 65 -17.76 -18.86 0.61
N ILE A 66 -16.75 -18.13 0.08
CA ILE A 66 -15.57 -18.75 -0.54
C ILE A 66 -14.77 -19.61 0.44
N PHE A 67 -14.58 -19.12 1.66
CA PHE A 67 -13.77 -19.81 2.67
C PHE A 67 -14.59 -20.68 3.64
N GLN A 68 -15.90 -20.82 3.42
CA GLN A 68 -16.82 -21.62 4.24
C GLN A 68 -16.70 -21.30 5.74
N ILE A 69 -16.78 -20.01 6.05
CA ILE A 69 -16.75 -19.47 7.42
C ILE A 69 -17.91 -18.50 7.65
N SER A 70 -18.20 -18.18 8.90
CA SER A 70 -19.22 -17.17 9.21
C SER A 70 -18.77 -15.76 8.81
N LYS A 71 -19.73 -14.88 8.49
CA LYS A 71 -19.47 -13.44 8.20
C LYS A 71 -18.71 -12.77 9.33
N SER A 72 -19.07 -13.04 10.58
CA SER A 72 -18.38 -12.49 11.74
C SER A 72 -16.93 -12.98 11.84
N THR A 73 -16.65 -14.23 11.51
CA THR A 73 -15.29 -14.78 11.45
C THR A 73 -14.47 -14.11 10.35
N ALA A 74 -15.02 -13.98 9.12
CA ALA A 74 -14.34 -13.29 8.02
C ALA A 74 -14.02 -11.83 8.37
N HIS A 75 -14.99 -11.09 8.90
CA HIS A 75 -14.79 -9.72 9.37
C HIS A 75 -13.68 -9.63 10.41
N ARG A 76 -13.75 -10.47 11.46
CA ARG A 76 -12.79 -10.48 12.56
C ARG A 76 -11.37 -10.83 12.09
N ILE A 77 -11.21 -11.75 11.13
CA ILE A 77 -9.91 -12.08 10.52
C ILE A 77 -9.31 -10.85 9.83
N VAL A 78 -10.07 -10.22 8.94
CA VAL A 78 -9.60 -9.06 8.18
C VAL A 78 -9.30 -7.88 9.12
N ALA A 79 -10.19 -7.61 10.08
CA ALA A 79 -10.02 -6.53 11.06
C ALA A 79 -8.78 -6.73 11.95
N THR A 80 -8.48 -7.98 12.32
CA THR A 80 -7.34 -8.28 13.18
C THR A 80 -6.01 -8.32 12.43
N LEU A 81 -5.98 -8.90 11.22
CA LEU A 81 -4.72 -9.14 10.52
C LEU A 81 -4.24 -7.93 9.72
N THR A 82 -5.13 -7.07 9.21
CA THR A 82 -4.71 -5.89 8.46
C THR A 82 -3.77 -4.96 9.26
N PRO A 83 -4.08 -4.55 10.51
CA PRO A 83 -3.16 -3.74 11.31
C PRO A 83 -1.85 -4.46 11.63
N ARG A 84 -1.90 -5.78 11.84
CA ARG A 84 -0.69 -6.58 12.12
C ARG A 84 0.24 -6.66 10.91
N LEU A 85 -0.31 -6.83 9.70
CA LEU A 85 0.45 -6.75 8.45
C LEU A 85 1.07 -5.35 8.27
N ALA A 86 0.32 -4.30 8.56
CA ALA A 86 0.83 -2.93 8.51
C ALA A 86 1.96 -2.69 9.51
N ALA A 87 1.89 -3.26 10.71
CA ALA A 87 2.95 -3.18 11.70
C ALA A 87 4.25 -3.84 11.19
N LEU A 88 4.16 -5.01 10.54
CA LEU A 88 5.31 -5.68 9.93
C LEU A 88 5.97 -4.82 8.83
N ALA A 89 5.19 -4.05 8.07
CA ALA A 89 5.73 -3.14 7.05
C ALA A 89 6.66 -2.09 7.67
N ARG A 90 6.28 -1.54 8.82
CA ARG A 90 7.05 -0.51 9.52
C ARG A 90 8.38 -1.02 10.07
N THR A 91 8.43 -2.27 10.51
CA THR A 91 9.64 -2.88 11.07
C THR A 91 10.60 -3.41 9.99
N ALA A 92 10.07 -3.82 8.84
CA ALA A 92 10.86 -4.41 7.75
C ALA A 92 11.57 -3.36 6.86
N ALA A 93 11.20 -2.11 6.95
CA ALA A 93 11.73 -1.05 6.09
C ALA A 93 13.06 -0.49 6.62
N ARG A 94 14.19 -1.08 6.22
CA ARG A 94 15.50 -0.40 6.34
C ARG A 94 15.71 0.47 5.09
N PRO A 95 15.77 1.81 5.22
CA PRO A 95 15.98 2.69 4.09
C PRO A 95 17.40 2.52 3.54
N ASP A 96 17.54 2.00 2.33
CA ASP A 96 18.83 1.96 1.62
C ASP A 96 19.07 3.30 0.92
N ARG A 97 19.96 4.11 1.49
CA ARG A 97 20.29 5.45 1.00
C ARG A 97 21.15 5.46 -0.26
N ARG A 98 21.69 4.34 -0.70
CA ARG A 98 22.52 4.26 -1.93
C ARG A 98 21.71 4.60 -3.18
N TRP A 99 20.40 4.36 -3.19
CA TRP A 99 19.54 4.54 -4.35
C TRP A 99 18.64 5.75 -4.20
N SER A 100 18.47 6.52 -5.29
CA SER A 100 17.49 7.61 -5.31
C SER A 100 16.09 7.12 -4.96
N TRP A 101 15.33 7.94 -4.23
CA TRP A 101 13.94 7.70 -3.93
C TRP A 101 13.04 8.59 -4.78
N ILE A 102 11.78 8.27 -4.83
CA ILE A 102 10.76 9.05 -5.52
C ILE A 102 9.57 9.15 -4.59
N VAL A 103 9.07 10.38 -4.39
CA VAL A 103 7.83 10.64 -3.68
C VAL A 103 6.75 11.10 -4.65
N ASP A 104 5.52 10.63 -4.45
CA ASP A 104 4.35 11.06 -5.21
C ASP A 104 3.07 10.85 -4.39
N GLY A 105 2.02 11.62 -4.70
CA GLY A 105 0.70 11.46 -4.13
C GLY A 105 -0.19 10.57 -5.00
N THR A 106 -1.15 9.91 -4.37
CA THR A 106 -2.21 9.21 -5.08
C THR A 106 -3.53 9.29 -4.34
N LEU A 107 -4.62 9.43 -5.09
CA LEU A 107 -5.96 9.44 -4.52
C LEU A 107 -6.48 8.02 -4.34
N ILE A 108 -6.98 7.72 -3.15
CA ILE A 108 -7.64 6.48 -2.80
C ILE A 108 -9.14 6.77 -2.62
N PRO A 109 -10.00 6.29 -3.54
CA PRO A 109 -11.44 6.40 -3.36
C PRO A 109 -11.87 5.70 -2.08
N THR A 110 -12.70 6.35 -1.27
CA THR A 110 -13.19 5.80 -0.01
C THR A 110 -14.67 6.07 0.19
N ARG A 111 -15.33 5.15 0.87
CA ARG A 111 -16.74 5.28 1.29
C ARG A 111 -16.90 5.90 2.67
N ASP A 112 -15.81 6.08 3.39
CA ASP A 112 -15.80 6.81 4.65
C ASP A 112 -15.61 8.30 4.39
N HIS A 113 -16.64 9.09 4.69
CA HIS A 113 -16.65 10.53 4.42
C HIS A 113 -16.00 11.36 5.55
N VAL A 114 -15.71 10.77 6.70
CA VAL A 114 -15.17 11.50 7.86
C VAL A 114 -13.78 12.09 7.56
N HIS A 115 -12.93 11.34 6.85
CA HIS A 115 -11.56 11.73 6.52
C HIS A 115 -11.34 11.99 5.03
N ALA A 116 -12.41 12.04 4.24
CA ALA A 116 -12.37 12.19 2.80
C ALA A 116 -12.97 13.51 2.34
N ALA A 117 -12.63 13.91 1.12
CA ALA A 117 -13.28 15.02 0.44
C ALA A 117 -13.49 14.71 -1.04
N LYS A 118 -14.39 15.46 -1.67
CA LYS A 118 -14.57 15.43 -3.12
C LYS A 118 -13.28 15.89 -3.81
N SER A 119 -12.83 15.12 -4.79
CA SER A 119 -11.65 15.44 -5.60
C SER A 119 -12.02 15.49 -7.07
N LYS A 120 -11.10 15.96 -7.94
CA LYS A 120 -11.34 16.01 -9.40
C LYS A 120 -11.81 14.67 -9.98
N ASN A 121 -11.25 13.57 -9.51
CA ASN A 121 -11.43 12.25 -10.11
C ASN A 121 -12.42 11.36 -9.34
N TYR A 122 -12.75 11.72 -8.10
CA TYR A 122 -13.58 10.86 -7.24
C TYR A 122 -14.53 11.69 -6.38
N ARG A 123 -15.73 11.15 -6.18
CA ARG A 123 -16.73 11.79 -5.32
C ARG A 123 -16.23 11.98 -3.89
N TYR A 124 -15.55 10.97 -3.34
CA TYR A 124 -14.85 11.05 -2.06
C TYR A 124 -13.55 10.26 -2.14
N SER A 125 -12.46 10.86 -1.69
CA SER A 125 -11.15 10.23 -1.67
C SER A 125 -10.27 10.77 -0.56
N CYS A 126 -9.27 9.97 -0.18
CA CYS A 126 -8.14 10.41 0.63
C CYS A 126 -6.89 10.48 -0.24
N ASN A 127 -6.03 11.46 0.03
CA ASN A 127 -4.70 11.50 -0.55
C ASN A 127 -3.76 10.57 0.24
N ALA A 128 -3.02 9.73 -0.45
CA ALA A 128 -1.99 8.88 0.12
C ALA A 128 -0.64 9.26 -0.49
N GLN A 129 0.34 9.54 0.36
CA GLN A 129 1.71 9.81 -0.06
C GLN A 129 2.50 8.50 -0.12
N VAL A 130 3.23 8.28 -1.20
CA VAL A 130 4.01 7.06 -1.44
C VAL A 130 5.46 7.42 -1.68
N LEU A 131 6.37 6.85 -0.91
CA LEU A 131 7.81 6.98 -1.06
C LEU A 131 8.38 5.64 -1.51
N VAL A 132 9.02 5.61 -2.68
CA VAL A 132 9.55 4.38 -3.25
C VAL A 132 11.03 4.48 -3.57
N ARG A 133 11.75 3.37 -3.47
CA ARG A 133 13.10 3.23 -3.98
C ARG A 133 13.06 3.06 -5.50
N ARG A 134 13.75 3.97 -6.22
CA ARG A 134 13.71 4.00 -7.69
C ARG A 134 14.18 2.69 -8.35
N ARG A 135 15.15 2.00 -7.76
CA ARG A 135 15.79 0.80 -8.35
C ARG A 135 14.79 -0.32 -8.62
N ASP A 136 14.00 -0.67 -7.63
CA ASP A 136 13.18 -1.88 -7.60
C ASP A 136 11.71 -1.62 -7.26
N LEU A 137 11.33 -0.36 -7.05
CA LEU A 137 9.97 0.05 -6.67
C LEU A 137 9.55 -0.43 -5.28
N HIS A 138 10.51 -0.75 -4.42
CA HIS A 138 10.25 -1.06 -3.02
C HIS A 138 9.64 0.16 -2.31
N VAL A 139 8.51 -0.03 -1.65
CA VAL A 139 7.85 1.03 -0.88
C VAL A 139 8.61 1.23 0.43
N ILE A 140 9.24 2.40 0.57
CA ILE A 140 9.98 2.80 1.78
C ILE A 140 9.00 3.25 2.87
N ALA A 141 8.03 4.08 2.46
CA ALA A 141 6.98 4.57 3.34
C ALA A 141 5.71 4.84 2.53
N ILE A 142 4.57 4.71 3.20
CA ILE A 142 3.27 5.07 2.67
C ILE A 142 2.43 5.64 3.81
N SER A 143 1.71 6.72 3.55
CA SER A 143 0.83 7.33 4.54
C SER A 143 -0.49 7.75 3.93
N ALA A 144 -1.57 7.62 4.70
CA ALA A 144 -2.82 8.29 4.41
C ALA A 144 -2.68 9.75 4.85
N GLY A 145 -2.51 10.66 3.88
CA GLY A 145 -2.24 12.06 4.17
C GLY A 145 -3.48 12.84 4.65
N GLY A 146 -4.67 12.53 4.12
CA GLY A 146 -5.91 13.22 4.48
C GLY A 146 -6.85 13.45 3.30
N PRO A 147 -7.73 14.47 3.36
CA PRO A 147 -8.77 14.70 2.36
C PRO A 147 -8.22 14.89 0.94
N GLY A 148 -8.84 14.23 -0.04
CA GLY A 148 -8.36 14.17 -1.43
C GLY A 148 -8.50 15.47 -2.24
N ASN A 149 -9.09 16.53 -1.67
CA ASN A 149 -9.18 17.86 -2.29
C ASN A 149 -7.97 18.76 -1.98
N ARG A 150 -7.01 18.30 -1.21
CA ARG A 150 -5.79 19.03 -0.91
C ARG A 150 -4.65 18.55 -1.80
N ASN A 151 -3.75 19.48 -2.16
CA ASN A 151 -2.56 19.18 -2.98
C ASN A 151 -1.54 18.34 -2.20
N ASP A 152 -0.75 17.54 -2.92
CA ASP A 152 0.25 16.65 -2.36
C ASP A 152 1.25 17.33 -1.41
N PRO A 153 1.79 18.53 -1.69
CA PRO A 153 2.67 19.23 -0.75
C PRO A 153 2.08 19.51 0.62
N VAL A 154 0.74 19.70 0.70
CA VAL A 154 0.05 19.93 1.98
C VAL A 154 0.12 18.67 2.85
N HIS A 155 -0.08 17.50 2.25
CA HIS A 155 -0.03 16.21 2.95
C HIS A 155 1.41 15.73 3.20
N TYR A 156 2.35 16.20 2.39
CA TYR A 156 3.76 15.88 2.55
C TYR A 156 4.38 16.61 3.75
N ARG A 157 4.09 17.91 3.89
CA ARG A 157 4.63 18.74 5.00
C ARG A 157 4.16 18.20 6.35
N GLY A 158 5.09 18.07 7.29
CA GLY A 158 4.82 17.52 8.62
C GLY A 158 4.64 16.00 8.67
N SER A 159 4.67 15.31 7.53
CA SER A 159 4.53 13.85 7.49
C SER A 159 5.83 13.13 7.87
N GLN A 160 5.70 11.87 8.28
CA GLN A 160 6.85 10.99 8.47
C GLN A 160 7.66 10.80 7.18
N ILE A 161 7.03 10.90 6.00
CA ILE A 161 7.72 10.83 4.71
C ILE A 161 8.66 12.02 4.54
N GLN A 162 8.24 13.22 4.92
CA GLN A 162 9.12 14.40 4.90
C GLN A 162 10.36 14.18 5.77
N VAL A 163 10.20 13.66 6.98
CA VAL A 163 11.34 13.37 7.87
C VAL A 163 12.33 12.43 7.20
N LEU A 164 11.86 11.35 6.58
CA LEU A 164 12.70 10.41 5.85
C LEU A 164 13.42 11.07 4.66
N CYS A 165 12.74 11.94 3.92
CA CYS A 165 13.29 12.62 2.75
C CYS A 165 14.38 13.62 3.14
N LYS A 166 14.21 14.39 4.22
CA LYS A 166 15.22 15.33 4.74
C LYS A 166 16.55 14.63 5.02
N HIS A 167 16.53 13.41 5.51
CA HIS A 167 17.73 12.64 5.81
C HIS A 167 18.36 11.95 4.60
N HIS A 168 17.66 11.89 3.46
CA HIS A 168 18.15 11.15 2.29
C HIS A 168 18.94 11.98 1.28
N GLY A 169 18.48 13.20 0.96
CA GLY A 169 19.15 14.16 0.08
C GLY A 169 19.05 13.89 -1.44
N ARG A 170 18.44 12.79 -1.88
CA ARG A 170 18.27 12.43 -3.31
C ARG A 170 16.88 11.88 -3.61
N VAL A 171 15.85 12.68 -3.32
CA VAL A 171 14.44 12.30 -3.50
C VAL A 171 13.84 13.09 -4.65
N LEU A 172 13.36 12.40 -5.68
CA LEU A 172 12.70 13.00 -6.84
C LEU A 172 11.21 13.23 -6.54
N ALA A 173 10.71 14.37 -6.95
CA ALA A 173 9.28 14.70 -6.87
C ALA A 173 8.82 15.41 -8.16
N ASP A 174 7.51 15.55 -8.35
CA ASP A 174 6.97 16.29 -9.46
C ASP A 174 7.02 17.82 -9.25
N GLY A 175 6.55 18.59 -10.25
CA GLY A 175 6.53 20.05 -10.16
C GLY A 175 5.55 20.60 -9.12
N GLY A 176 4.60 19.81 -8.67
CA GLY A 176 3.67 20.18 -7.60
C GLY A 176 4.35 20.39 -6.26
N TYR A 177 5.50 19.74 -6.02
CA TYR A 177 6.31 19.87 -4.79
C TYR A 177 7.33 21.04 -4.85
N ARG A 178 7.18 21.97 -5.80
CA ARG A 178 8.05 23.15 -5.93
C ARG A 178 8.19 23.88 -4.57
N GLY A 179 9.42 24.31 -4.25
CA GLY A 179 9.73 25.03 -3.02
C GLY A 179 9.94 24.16 -1.78
N ILE A 180 10.03 22.85 -1.94
CA ILE A 180 10.40 21.91 -0.87
C ILE A 180 11.89 21.57 -1.08
N SER A 181 12.76 22.07 -0.22
CA SER A 181 14.23 22.07 -0.39
C SER A 181 14.85 20.69 -0.41
N GLU A 182 14.30 19.72 0.31
CA GLU A 182 14.78 18.35 0.37
C GLU A 182 14.40 17.49 -0.84
N LEU A 183 13.58 18.04 -1.76
CA LEU A 183 13.10 17.33 -2.95
C LEU A 183 13.72 17.89 -4.23
N VAL A 184 14.11 16.99 -5.11
CA VAL A 184 14.58 17.35 -6.46
C VAL A 184 13.35 17.43 -7.37
N THR A 185 12.95 18.65 -7.71
CA THR A 185 11.84 18.97 -8.61
C THR A 185 12.35 19.49 -9.95
N PRO A 186 11.49 19.54 -11.01
CA PRO A 186 11.83 20.23 -12.24
C PRO A 186 12.22 21.70 -12.02
N VAL A 187 13.12 22.22 -12.87
CA VAL A 187 13.50 23.65 -12.83
C VAL A 187 12.38 24.48 -13.44
N PHE A 188 12.10 25.63 -12.80
CA PHE A 188 11.10 26.61 -13.26
C PHE A 188 11.78 27.93 -13.64
N ARG A 189 11.28 28.57 -14.71
CA ARG A 189 11.50 30.00 -15.01
C ARG A 189 10.15 30.69 -14.88
N GLY A 190 10.02 31.55 -13.86
CA GLY A 190 8.69 32.07 -13.48
C GLY A 190 7.70 30.93 -13.15
N CYS A 191 6.58 30.88 -13.82
CA CYS A 191 5.55 29.84 -13.61
C CYS A 191 5.68 28.63 -14.56
N ARG A 192 6.68 28.61 -15.48
CA ARG A 192 6.78 27.57 -16.51
C ARG A 192 7.94 26.62 -16.21
N ILE A 193 7.72 25.32 -16.44
CA ILE A 193 8.78 24.29 -16.34
C ILE A 193 9.73 24.45 -17.53
N VAL A 194 11.05 24.47 -17.25
CA VAL A 194 12.11 24.42 -18.28
C VAL A 194 12.19 22.99 -18.83
N ARG A 195 11.78 22.81 -20.10
CA ARG A 195 11.70 21.48 -20.75
C ARG A 195 12.97 21.16 -21.55
N ASP A 196 14.09 21.04 -20.87
CA ASP A 196 15.41 20.70 -21.40
C ASP A 196 15.77 19.22 -21.27
N ALA A 197 17.04 18.87 -21.52
CA ALA A 197 17.56 17.52 -21.36
C ALA A 197 17.51 17.05 -19.88
N VAL A 198 17.71 17.97 -18.94
CA VAL A 198 17.66 17.68 -17.50
C VAL A 198 16.23 17.31 -17.10
N TRP A 199 15.26 18.08 -17.54
CA TRP A 199 13.84 17.80 -17.34
C TRP A 199 13.43 16.45 -17.93
N ARG A 200 13.85 16.12 -19.18
CA ARG A 200 13.55 14.82 -19.80
C ARG A 200 14.12 13.65 -18.98
N ARG A 201 15.34 13.80 -18.45
CA ARG A 201 15.98 12.81 -17.57
C ARG A 201 15.25 12.67 -16.24
N HIS A 202 14.88 13.78 -15.61
CA HIS A 202 14.11 13.81 -14.38
C HIS A 202 12.76 13.11 -14.56
N ARG A 203 11.99 13.48 -15.59
CA ARG A 203 10.68 12.87 -15.93
C ARG A 203 10.78 11.36 -16.10
N ARG A 204 11.75 10.86 -16.89
CA ARG A 204 11.97 9.41 -17.07
C ARG A 204 12.27 8.69 -15.76
N ARG A 205 13.07 9.30 -14.88
CA ARG A 205 13.38 8.70 -13.56
C ARG A 205 12.18 8.69 -12.65
N ARG A 206 11.39 9.75 -12.64
CA ARG A 206 10.19 9.89 -11.80
C ARG A 206 9.05 8.97 -12.25
N ALA A 207 8.88 8.73 -13.54
CA ALA A 207 7.82 7.85 -14.07
C ALA A 207 7.76 6.47 -13.41
N ARG A 208 8.86 6.01 -12.81
CA ARG A 208 8.88 4.74 -12.07
C ARG A 208 7.95 4.72 -10.86
N VAL A 209 7.63 5.86 -10.24
CA VAL A 209 6.67 5.89 -9.13
C VAL A 209 5.25 5.59 -9.62
N GLU A 210 4.90 6.01 -10.81
CA GLU A 210 3.60 5.71 -11.44
C GLU A 210 3.41 4.19 -11.61
N HIS A 211 4.49 3.48 -11.97
CA HIS A 211 4.49 2.01 -12.03
C HIS A 211 4.31 1.38 -10.63
N ALA A 212 4.93 1.95 -9.60
CA ALA A 212 4.75 1.47 -8.23
C ALA A 212 3.31 1.68 -7.75
N ILE A 213 2.76 2.87 -7.97
CA ILE A 213 1.36 3.21 -7.64
C ILE A 213 0.39 2.31 -8.41
N GLY A 214 0.63 2.07 -9.71
CA GLY A 214 -0.15 1.12 -10.51
C GLY A 214 -0.15 -0.29 -9.93
N ARG A 215 1.02 -0.78 -9.50
CA ARG A 215 1.15 -2.09 -8.83
C ARG A 215 0.43 -2.13 -7.49
N LEU A 216 0.53 -1.06 -6.68
CA LEU A 216 -0.22 -0.94 -5.43
C LEU A 216 -1.73 -0.95 -5.68
N LYS A 217 -2.21 -0.22 -6.70
CA LYS A 217 -3.64 -0.20 -7.08
C LYS A 217 -4.15 -1.51 -7.72
N ASN A 218 -3.27 -2.46 -8.05
CA ASN A 218 -3.68 -3.83 -8.36
C ASN A 218 -4.26 -4.56 -7.12
N TRP A 219 -4.00 -4.07 -5.92
CA TRP A 219 -4.74 -4.42 -4.72
C TRP A 219 -6.05 -3.64 -4.73
N ARG A 220 -7.15 -4.29 -5.13
CA ARG A 220 -8.44 -3.63 -5.42
C ARG A 220 -9.01 -2.85 -4.25
N VAL A 221 -8.62 -3.18 -3.02
CA VAL A 221 -8.98 -2.40 -1.82
C VAL A 221 -8.52 -0.94 -1.91
N LEU A 222 -7.48 -0.62 -2.69
CA LEU A 222 -7.01 0.76 -2.93
C LEU A 222 -7.73 1.46 -4.09
N ARG A 223 -8.61 0.77 -4.82
CA ARG A 223 -9.48 1.35 -5.86
C ARG A 223 -10.87 1.70 -5.35
N ASP A 224 -11.29 1.14 -4.22
CA ASP A 224 -12.56 1.40 -3.55
C ASP A 224 -12.44 0.96 -2.08
N HIS A 225 -11.92 1.86 -1.24
CA HIS A 225 -11.73 1.56 0.18
C HIS A 225 -13.07 1.64 0.93
N ARG A 226 -13.57 0.50 1.42
CA ARG A 226 -14.91 0.37 2.02
C ARG A 226 -14.92 0.42 3.55
N ARG A 227 -13.75 0.33 4.18
CA ARG A 227 -13.64 0.26 5.65
C ARG A 227 -13.66 1.66 6.25
N ARG A 228 -14.31 1.81 7.39
CA ARG A 228 -14.46 3.09 8.10
C ARG A 228 -13.31 3.37 9.07
N GLY A 229 -13.14 4.64 9.44
CA GLY A 229 -12.18 5.10 10.43
C GLY A 229 -10.73 5.04 9.95
N HIS A 230 -9.79 4.96 10.87
CA HIS A 230 -8.34 4.97 10.60
C HIS A 230 -7.82 3.73 9.83
N ASN A 231 -8.70 2.84 9.39
CA ASN A 231 -8.35 1.60 8.70
C ASN A 231 -7.63 1.81 7.35
N LEU A 232 -7.68 3.01 6.75
CA LEU A 232 -6.97 3.29 5.51
C LEU A 232 -5.44 3.22 5.69
N ALA A 233 -4.91 3.78 6.77
CA ALA A 233 -3.47 3.75 7.06
C ALA A 233 -2.97 2.30 7.23
N ASP A 234 -3.71 1.47 7.97
CA ASP A 234 -3.39 0.06 8.12
C ASP A 234 -3.52 -0.72 6.81
N THR A 235 -4.53 -0.40 5.99
CA THR A 235 -4.73 -1.01 4.68
C THR A 235 -3.55 -0.68 3.76
N LEU A 236 -3.12 0.57 3.72
CA LEU A 236 -1.97 1.03 2.94
C LEU A 236 -0.68 0.35 3.40
N GLY A 237 -0.43 0.28 4.70
CA GLY A 237 0.73 -0.41 5.27
C GLY A 237 0.75 -1.90 4.94
N ALA A 238 -0.39 -2.59 5.08
CA ALA A 238 -0.51 -4.01 4.74
C ALA A 238 -0.24 -4.26 3.25
N VAL A 239 -0.82 -3.43 2.37
CA VAL A 239 -0.57 -3.53 0.92
C VAL A 239 0.88 -3.24 0.57
N ALA A 240 1.52 -2.26 1.24
CA ALA A 240 2.94 -1.96 1.04
C ALA A 240 3.83 -3.16 1.42
N LEU A 241 3.56 -3.83 2.56
CA LEU A 241 4.24 -5.06 2.94
C LEU A 241 4.13 -6.13 1.85
N LEU A 242 2.90 -6.43 1.44
CA LEU A 242 2.63 -7.50 0.46
C LEU A 242 3.24 -7.18 -0.92
N HIS A 243 3.22 -5.91 -1.33
CA HIS A 243 3.94 -5.44 -2.51
C HIS A 243 5.45 -5.65 -2.36
N ASN A 244 6.04 -5.24 -1.25
CA ASN A 244 7.48 -5.37 -1.00
C ASN A 244 7.92 -6.84 -1.00
N LEU A 245 7.13 -7.74 -0.41
CA LEU A 245 7.38 -9.18 -0.49
C LEU A 245 7.35 -9.69 -1.93
N SER A 246 6.46 -9.16 -2.79
CA SER A 246 6.42 -9.52 -4.21
C SER A 246 7.63 -9.04 -5.01
N VAL A 247 8.28 -7.97 -4.54
CA VAL A 247 9.52 -7.42 -5.13
C VAL A 247 10.75 -8.19 -4.65
N THR A 248 10.79 -8.51 -3.34
CA THR A 248 11.97 -9.09 -2.69
C THR A 248 12.02 -10.62 -2.82
N LEU A 249 10.86 -11.27 -2.68
CA LEU A 249 10.72 -12.73 -2.79
C LEU A 249 10.06 -13.07 -4.13
N ARG A 250 10.75 -12.72 -5.23
CA ARG A 250 10.30 -13.14 -6.57
C ARG A 250 10.40 -14.66 -6.67
N ASP A 251 9.44 -15.26 -7.39
CA ASP A 251 9.61 -16.61 -7.86
C ASP A 251 10.80 -16.56 -8.83
N ASN A 252 11.88 -17.28 -8.54
CA ASN A 252 12.83 -17.60 -9.58
C ASN A 252 12.08 -18.52 -10.57
N PRO A 253 12.13 -18.21 -11.89
CA PRO A 253 11.57 -19.09 -12.89
C PRO A 253 12.18 -20.49 -12.81
#